data_3c9d286c5deb0461cdd3cf6ac3633504
#
_entry.id   3c9d286c5deb0461cdd3cf6ac3633504
#
_cell.length_a   1.000
_cell.length_b   1.000
_cell.length_c   1.000
_cell.angle_alpha   90.00
_cell.angle_beta   90.00
_cell.angle_gamma   90.00
#
_symmetry.space_group_name_H-M   'P 1'
#
loop_
_entity.id
_entity.type
_entity.pdbx_description
1 polymer ?
#
loop_
_entity_poly.entity_id
_entity_poly.type
_entity_poly.pdbx_seq_one_letter_code
_entity_poly.pdbx_strand_id
1 'polypeptide(L)'
;MPAADRVFQIAHISDLHCGGPHFMPSLMDRAIGEINDLAPDIVICTGDLTTFGFKQEFAQAKSYLDRLECESLVVVPGNHDSRNVGYLHFEQLFGDRNSVLSFDGVTVVAVDSTEPDLDHGQIGRAQYRWIEEQFSGPADLRIFVLHHHLLPVPGTGRERNVVYDAGDAIECLQRAGVDLVLSGHKHVPYAWKLEDLFVVNTGTVSSLRLRGNTRPCYNVIEVTGAHVDVWRKYPFHGQEKIIQFSTETLAFEKYTARIESEVTSHS
;
A
#
# COMPACT_ATOMS: atom_id res chain seq x y z
N MET A 1 20.60 6.86 11.70
CA MET A 1 19.43 7.46 12.37
C MET A 1 19.09 8.75 11.64
N PRO A 2 17.84 8.94 11.18
CA PRO A 2 17.43 10.27 10.81
C PRO A 2 17.74 11.19 12.00
N ALA A 3 18.15 12.42 11.72
CA ALA A 3 18.35 13.40 12.79
C ALA A 3 17.09 13.42 13.65
N ALA A 4 17.20 13.39 14.97
CA ALA A 4 16.09 13.17 15.91
C ALA A 4 14.87 14.11 15.73
N ASP A 5 14.96 15.09 14.84
CA ASP A 5 13.94 16.09 14.53
C ASP A 5 13.39 16.00 13.09
N ARG A 6 13.85 15.05 12.23
CA ARG A 6 13.33 14.92 10.87
C ARG A 6 12.16 13.93 10.85
N VAL A 7 11.03 14.36 10.32
CA VAL A 7 9.92 13.48 9.99
C VAL A 7 10.21 12.84 8.62
N PHE A 8 10.32 11.53 8.57
CA PHE A 8 10.41 10.77 7.34
C PHE A 8 9.00 10.45 6.84
N GLN A 9 8.68 10.78 5.60
CA GLN A 9 7.33 10.67 5.07
C GLN A 9 7.23 9.67 3.92
N ILE A 10 6.21 8.80 4.00
CA ILE A 10 5.87 7.84 2.95
C ILE A 10 4.43 8.10 2.50
N ALA A 11 4.21 8.26 1.19
CA ALA A 11 2.88 8.21 0.62
C ALA A 11 2.59 6.79 0.10
N HIS A 12 1.48 6.19 0.55
CA HIS A 12 1.06 4.83 0.15
C HIS A 12 -0.23 4.90 -0.66
N ILE A 13 -0.12 4.68 -1.95
CA ILE A 13 -1.23 4.65 -2.92
C ILE A 13 -1.46 3.22 -3.45
N SER A 14 -2.64 2.95 -3.98
CA SER A 14 -3.00 1.65 -4.57
C SER A 14 -4.19 1.76 -5.52
N ASP A 15 -4.39 0.70 -6.30
CA ASP A 15 -5.63 0.44 -7.03
C ASP A 15 -6.04 1.64 -7.92
N LEU A 16 -5.10 2.05 -8.81
CA LEU A 16 -5.33 3.14 -9.75
C LEU A 16 -6.42 2.78 -10.76
N HIS A 17 -6.37 1.54 -11.29
CA HIS A 17 -7.30 1.02 -12.29
C HIS A 17 -7.42 1.90 -13.54
N CYS A 18 -6.29 2.40 -14.05
CA CYS A 18 -6.24 3.15 -15.29
C CYS A 18 -6.92 2.37 -16.43
N GLY A 19 -7.58 3.10 -17.35
CA GLY A 19 -8.31 2.53 -18.47
C GLY A 19 -9.67 1.93 -18.13
N GLY A 20 -10.00 1.74 -16.86
CA GLY A 20 -11.27 1.19 -16.41
C GLY A 20 -12.43 2.19 -16.43
N PRO A 21 -13.68 1.70 -16.47
CA PRO A 21 -14.86 2.54 -16.51
C PRO A 21 -15.10 3.33 -15.23
N HIS A 22 -14.44 2.97 -14.15
CA HIS A 22 -14.55 3.63 -12.84
C HIS A 22 -13.32 4.48 -12.51
N PHE A 23 -12.33 4.54 -13.40
CA PHE A 23 -11.17 5.39 -13.22
C PHE A 23 -11.55 6.87 -13.32
N MET A 24 -11.13 7.65 -12.33
CA MET A 24 -11.42 9.08 -12.24
C MET A 24 -10.13 9.90 -12.32
N PRO A 25 -9.78 10.43 -13.50
CA PRO A 25 -8.59 11.26 -13.68
C PRO A 25 -8.46 12.38 -12.65
N SER A 26 -9.56 13.06 -12.34
CA SER A 26 -9.56 14.19 -11.39
C SER A 26 -9.18 13.79 -9.96
N LEU A 27 -9.51 12.56 -9.53
CA LEU A 27 -9.06 12.05 -8.23
C LEU A 27 -7.55 11.77 -8.25
N MET A 28 -7.05 11.16 -9.34
CA MET A 28 -5.62 10.90 -9.49
C MET A 28 -4.80 12.19 -9.57
N ASP A 29 -5.26 13.16 -10.37
CA ASP A 29 -4.63 14.47 -10.48
C ASP A 29 -4.58 15.19 -9.14
N ARG A 30 -5.68 15.12 -8.37
CA ARG A 30 -5.74 15.72 -7.03
C ARG A 30 -4.80 15.03 -6.06
N ALA A 31 -4.79 13.70 -6.05
CA ALA A 31 -3.91 12.93 -5.16
C ALA A 31 -2.43 13.22 -5.45
N ILE A 32 -2.04 13.28 -6.74
CA ILE A 32 -0.67 13.64 -7.14
C ILE A 32 -0.31 15.05 -6.62
N GLY A 33 -1.18 16.04 -6.82
CA GLY A 33 -0.94 17.39 -6.31
C GLY A 33 -0.75 17.41 -4.80
N GLU A 34 -1.64 16.74 -4.05
CA GLU A 34 -1.55 16.66 -2.59
C GLU A 34 -0.31 15.90 -2.10
N ILE A 35 0.14 14.86 -2.83
CA ILE A 35 1.35 14.09 -2.51
C ILE A 35 2.59 14.95 -2.80
N ASN A 36 2.64 15.66 -3.92
CA ASN A 36 3.76 16.54 -4.26
C ASN A 36 3.87 17.71 -3.27
N ASP A 37 2.74 18.27 -2.82
CA ASP A 37 2.72 19.30 -1.77
C ASP A 37 3.28 18.79 -0.42
N LEU A 38 3.19 17.48 -0.15
CA LEU A 38 3.78 16.85 1.03
C LEU A 38 5.29 16.63 0.89
N ALA A 39 5.80 16.54 -0.35
CA ALA A 39 7.19 16.20 -0.67
C ALA A 39 7.68 14.94 0.07
N PRO A 40 7.03 13.76 -0.12
CA PRO A 40 7.38 12.55 0.62
C PRO A 40 8.76 12.04 0.21
N ASP A 41 9.46 11.40 1.14
CA ASP A 41 10.73 10.73 0.87
C ASP A 41 10.53 9.52 -0.07
N ILE A 42 9.47 8.76 0.15
CA ILE A 42 9.14 7.58 -0.64
C ILE A 42 7.66 7.59 -1.03
N VAL A 43 7.35 7.21 -2.27
CA VAL A 43 6.00 6.81 -2.65
C VAL A 43 5.98 5.29 -2.86
N ILE A 44 5.02 4.62 -2.24
CA ILE A 44 4.78 3.18 -2.38
C ILE A 44 3.43 2.98 -3.07
N CYS A 45 3.45 2.29 -4.23
CA CYS A 45 2.25 1.92 -4.97
C CYS A 45 2.05 0.41 -4.90
N THR A 46 0.97 -0.02 -4.23
CA THR A 46 0.69 -1.44 -3.98
C THR A 46 -0.16 -2.10 -5.06
N GLY A 47 -0.01 -1.68 -6.33
CA GLY A 47 -0.49 -2.39 -7.51
C GLY A 47 -1.90 -2.03 -7.96
N ASP A 48 -2.44 -2.85 -8.86
CA ASP A 48 -3.65 -2.59 -9.64
C ASP A 48 -3.59 -1.24 -10.35
N LEU A 49 -2.47 -1.04 -11.06
CA LEU A 49 -2.21 0.12 -11.90
C LEU A 49 -3.23 0.20 -13.05
N THR A 50 -3.57 -0.98 -13.57
CA THR A 50 -4.42 -1.19 -14.75
C THR A 50 -5.74 -1.87 -14.38
N THR A 51 -6.67 -1.93 -15.31
CA THR A 51 -7.92 -2.69 -15.15
C THR A 51 -7.86 -4.07 -15.82
N PHE A 52 -7.21 -4.15 -16.98
CA PHE A 52 -7.16 -5.36 -17.79
C PHE A 52 -5.75 -5.84 -18.15
N GLY A 53 -4.70 -5.15 -17.68
CA GLY A 53 -3.32 -5.48 -17.99
C GLY A 53 -2.89 -5.10 -19.41
N PHE A 54 -3.61 -4.18 -20.08
CA PHE A 54 -3.28 -3.76 -21.43
C PHE A 54 -2.15 -2.72 -21.45
N LYS A 55 -1.32 -2.77 -22.49
CA LYS A 55 -0.18 -1.86 -22.65
C LYS A 55 -0.56 -0.38 -22.56
N GLN A 56 -1.71 -0.01 -23.11
CA GLN A 56 -2.19 1.38 -23.08
C GLN A 56 -2.56 1.83 -21.66
N GLU A 57 -3.12 0.94 -20.84
CA GLU A 57 -3.44 1.20 -19.44
C GLU A 57 -2.16 1.40 -18.62
N PHE A 58 -1.14 0.56 -18.84
CA PHE A 58 0.17 0.73 -18.24
C PHE A 58 0.85 2.04 -18.63
N ALA A 59 0.79 2.42 -19.91
CA ALA A 59 1.32 3.69 -20.37
C ALA A 59 0.63 4.88 -19.69
N GLN A 60 -0.71 4.79 -19.50
CA GLN A 60 -1.46 5.79 -18.76
C GLN A 60 -1.06 5.82 -17.29
N ALA A 61 -0.99 4.68 -16.61
CA ALA A 61 -0.57 4.59 -15.21
C ALA A 61 0.84 5.17 -15.00
N LYS A 62 1.79 4.79 -15.89
CA LYS A 62 3.16 5.32 -15.87
C LYS A 62 3.17 6.84 -16.01
N SER A 63 2.35 7.41 -16.91
CA SER A 63 2.27 8.86 -17.10
C SER A 63 1.78 9.61 -15.86
N TYR A 64 0.95 8.98 -15.01
CA TYR A 64 0.56 9.54 -13.72
C TYR A 64 1.67 9.39 -12.68
N LEU A 65 2.25 8.19 -12.55
CA LEU A 65 3.30 7.95 -11.57
C LEU A 65 4.57 8.78 -11.83
N ASP A 66 4.89 9.07 -13.09
CA ASP A 66 6.02 9.94 -13.46
C ASP A 66 5.85 11.41 -13.05
N ARG A 67 4.67 11.82 -12.63
CA ARG A 67 4.39 13.16 -12.11
C ARG A 67 4.57 13.27 -10.58
N LEU A 68 4.80 12.15 -9.91
CA LEU A 68 5.09 12.15 -8.48
C LEU A 68 6.49 12.69 -8.22
N GLU A 69 6.59 13.66 -7.35
CA GLU A 69 7.84 14.30 -6.92
C GLU A 69 8.27 13.67 -5.60
N CYS A 70 9.12 12.63 -5.68
CA CYS A 70 9.67 11.92 -4.54
C CYS A 70 11.09 11.44 -4.85
N GLU A 71 11.88 11.16 -3.82
CA GLU A 71 13.25 10.63 -4.03
C GLU A 71 13.22 9.17 -4.53
N SER A 72 12.23 8.39 -4.09
CA SER A 72 12.10 7.00 -4.47
C SER A 72 10.64 6.59 -4.68
N LEU A 73 10.40 5.81 -5.73
CA LEU A 73 9.11 5.20 -6.03
C LEU A 73 9.24 3.67 -6.02
N VAL A 74 8.48 3.02 -5.14
CA VAL A 74 8.36 1.56 -5.08
C VAL A 74 7.01 1.15 -5.66
N VAL A 75 7.00 0.22 -6.62
CA VAL A 75 5.78 -0.25 -7.27
C VAL A 75 5.78 -1.78 -7.29
N VAL A 76 4.69 -2.40 -6.91
CA VAL A 76 4.43 -3.83 -7.12
C VAL A 76 3.24 -4.01 -8.06
N PRO A 77 3.17 -5.11 -8.83
CA PRO A 77 1.98 -5.40 -9.62
C PRO A 77 0.81 -5.86 -8.73
N GLY A 78 -0.42 -5.56 -9.17
CA GLY A 78 -1.64 -6.16 -8.63
C GLY A 78 -2.19 -7.26 -9.54
N ASN A 79 -3.25 -7.94 -9.10
CA ASN A 79 -3.83 -9.04 -9.88
C ASN A 79 -4.43 -8.57 -11.22
N HIS A 80 -4.88 -7.33 -11.31
CA HIS A 80 -5.31 -6.74 -12.59
C HIS A 80 -4.14 -6.48 -13.54
N ASP A 81 -2.96 -6.18 -13.00
CA ASP A 81 -1.73 -5.97 -13.78
C ASP A 81 -1.15 -7.27 -14.35
N SER A 82 -1.51 -8.41 -13.74
CA SER A 82 -1.06 -9.74 -14.18
C SER A 82 -2.03 -10.44 -15.13
N ARG A 83 -3.10 -9.75 -15.55
CA ARG A 83 -4.05 -10.26 -16.56
C ARG A 83 -3.42 -10.23 -17.94
N ASN A 84 -3.82 -11.19 -18.78
CA ASN A 84 -3.28 -11.35 -20.12
C ASN A 84 -1.75 -11.51 -20.08
N VAL A 85 -1.03 -10.62 -20.72
CA VAL A 85 0.44 -10.52 -20.67
C VAL A 85 0.92 -9.28 -19.91
N GLY A 86 0.10 -8.76 -19.03
CA GLY A 86 0.34 -7.51 -18.34
C GLY A 86 1.61 -7.51 -17.50
N TYR A 87 1.97 -8.66 -16.89
CA TYR A 87 3.22 -8.82 -16.15
C TYR A 87 4.46 -8.49 -17.00
N LEU A 88 4.45 -8.76 -18.32
CA LEU A 88 5.54 -8.37 -19.22
C LEU A 88 5.56 -6.86 -19.47
N HIS A 89 4.38 -6.23 -19.55
CA HIS A 89 4.29 -4.78 -19.69
C HIS A 89 4.73 -4.06 -18.41
N PHE A 90 4.40 -4.64 -17.23
CA PHE A 90 4.90 -4.15 -15.96
C PHE A 90 6.43 -4.17 -15.93
N GLU A 91 7.06 -5.33 -16.23
CA GLU A 91 8.51 -5.46 -16.22
C GLU A 91 9.21 -4.50 -17.20
N GLN A 92 8.61 -4.24 -18.37
CA GLN A 92 9.13 -3.28 -19.33
C GLN A 92 9.15 -1.82 -18.84
N LEU A 93 8.20 -1.43 -18.00
CA LEU A 93 7.98 -0.03 -17.59
C LEU A 93 8.50 0.27 -16.18
N PHE A 94 8.48 -0.72 -15.29
CA PHE A 94 8.78 -0.56 -13.87
C PHE A 94 9.98 -1.41 -13.41
N GLY A 95 10.48 -2.33 -14.23
CA GLY A 95 11.55 -3.25 -13.87
C GLY A 95 11.05 -4.51 -13.16
N ASP A 96 11.89 -5.10 -12.34
CA ASP A 96 11.59 -6.35 -11.64
C ASP A 96 10.33 -6.20 -10.76
N ARG A 97 9.53 -7.27 -10.69
CA ARG A 97 8.30 -7.30 -9.89
C ARG A 97 8.55 -7.39 -8.38
N ASN A 98 9.76 -7.81 -8.00
CA ASN A 98 10.26 -7.76 -6.64
C ASN A 98 11.35 -6.69 -6.57
N SER A 99 11.36 -5.90 -5.51
CA SER A 99 12.37 -4.86 -5.33
C SER A 99 12.72 -4.65 -3.86
N VAL A 100 13.89 -4.08 -3.63
CA VAL A 100 14.37 -3.70 -2.31
C VAL A 100 14.86 -2.28 -2.36
N LEU A 101 14.43 -1.48 -1.41
CA LEU A 101 14.90 -0.11 -1.19
C LEU A 101 15.36 0.03 0.25
N SER A 102 16.61 0.47 0.43
CA SER A 102 17.10 0.90 1.75
C SER A 102 17.46 2.37 1.67
N PHE A 103 16.78 3.18 2.46
CA PHE A 103 16.91 4.62 2.44
C PHE A 103 16.68 5.19 3.84
N ASP A 104 17.65 5.93 4.36
CA ASP A 104 17.61 6.70 5.62
C ASP A 104 17.05 5.90 6.83
N GLY A 105 17.55 4.67 7.05
CA GLY A 105 17.13 3.81 8.15
C GLY A 105 15.84 3.00 7.88
N VAL A 106 15.17 3.24 6.76
CA VAL A 106 13.99 2.48 6.34
C VAL A 106 14.39 1.42 5.31
N THR A 107 14.00 0.18 5.53
CA THR A 107 14.15 -0.90 4.54
C THR A 107 12.77 -1.33 4.06
N VAL A 108 12.55 -1.23 2.75
CA VAL A 108 11.32 -1.67 2.07
C VAL A 108 11.64 -2.88 1.21
N VAL A 109 10.95 -3.99 1.46
CA VAL A 109 10.99 -5.18 0.58
C VAL A 109 9.62 -5.34 -0.06
N ALA A 110 9.59 -5.19 -1.37
CA ALA A 110 8.38 -5.26 -2.17
C ALA A 110 8.36 -6.55 -2.99
N VAL A 111 7.25 -7.29 -2.90
CA VAL A 111 7.12 -8.64 -3.49
C VAL A 111 5.86 -8.74 -4.33
N ASP A 112 6.01 -9.30 -5.52
CA ASP A 112 4.90 -9.72 -6.34
C ASP A 112 4.14 -10.86 -5.67
N SER A 113 2.87 -10.63 -5.39
CA SER A 113 1.95 -11.63 -4.84
C SER A 113 0.92 -12.11 -5.86
N THR A 114 1.11 -11.80 -7.15
CA THR A 114 0.14 -12.10 -8.20
C THR A 114 0.40 -13.43 -8.90
N GLU A 115 -0.67 -13.99 -9.45
CA GLU A 115 -0.61 -15.14 -10.37
C GLU A 115 -1.25 -14.70 -11.69
N PRO A 116 -0.67 -15.05 -12.85
CA PRO A 116 -1.22 -14.68 -14.14
C PRO A 116 -2.68 -15.10 -14.31
N ASP A 117 -3.54 -14.15 -14.70
CA ASP A 117 -4.97 -14.33 -14.94
C ASP A 117 -5.81 -14.81 -13.73
N LEU A 118 -5.28 -14.72 -12.51
CA LEU A 118 -5.98 -15.09 -11.29
C LEU A 118 -6.23 -13.88 -10.38
N ASP A 119 -7.35 -13.90 -9.66
CA ASP A 119 -7.69 -12.83 -8.69
C ASP A 119 -7.14 -13.09 -7.28
N HIS A 120 -6.64 -14.29 -7.01
CA HIS A 120 -5.97 -14.65 -5.78
C HIS A 120 -4.46 -14.65 -5.97
N GLY A 121 -3.72 -14.58 -4.88
CA GLY A 121 -2.28 -14.50 -4.93
C GLY A 121 -1.59 -15.40 -3.91
N GLN A 122 -0.28 -15.46 -4.05
CA GLN A 122 0.63 -16.12 -3.11
C GLN A 122 1.98 -15.41 -3.14
N ILE A 123 2.74 -15.52 -2.04
CA ILE A 123 4.14 -15.09 -2.01
C ILE A 123 5.03 -16.22 -2.52
N GLY A 124 4.76 -17.45 -2.08
CA GLY A 124 5.50 -18.65 -2.46
C GLY A 124 6.74 -18.90 -1.59
N ARG A 125 6.84 -20.12 -1.10
CA ARG A 125 7.90 -20.54 -0.17
C ARG A 125 9.33 -20.35 -0.70
N ALA A 126 9.50 -20.33 -2.02
CA ALA A 126 10.80 -20.10 -2.65
C ALA A 126 11.35 -18.68 -2.36
N GLN A 127 10.50 -17.72 -2.05
CA GLN A 127 10.89 -16.34 -1.78
C GLN A 127 11.18 -16.05 -0.30
N TYR A 128 10.73 -16.90 0.64
CA TYR A 128 10.83 -16.61 2.08
C TYR A 128 12.26 -16.38 2.53
N ARG A 129 13.18 -17.27 2.13
CA ARG A 129 14.59 -17.11 2.47
C ARG A 129 15.17 -15.79 1.93
N TRP A 130 14.84 -15.43 0.70
CA TRP A 130 15.27 -14.18 0.11
C TRP A 130 14.70 -12.98 0.89
N ILE A 131 13.42 -13.02 1.27
CA ILE A 131 12.78 -11.96 2.09
C ILE A 131 13.52 -11.79 3.43
N GLU A 132 13.78 -12.89 4.16
CA GLU A 132 14.52 -12.86 5.42
C GLU A 132 15.93 -12.28 5.24
N GLU A 133 16.63 -12.66 4.17
CA GLU A 133 17.96 -12.14 3.84
C GLU A 133 17.95 -10.62 3.56
N GLN A 134 16.90 -10.09 2.89
CA GLN A 134 16.80 -8.66 2.63
C GLN A 134 16.58 -7.83 3.91
N PHE A 135 15.90 -8.37 4.89
CA PHE A 135 15.66 -7.70 6.17
C PHE A 135 16.77 -7.93 7.22
N SER A 136 17.81 -8.70 6.90
CA SER A 136 18.89 -9.03 7.86
C SER A 136 19.81 -7.86 8.22
N GLY A 137 19.79 -6.77 7.43
CA GLY A 137 20.56 -5.57 7.69
C GLY A 137 20.00 -4.70 8.81
N PRO A 138 20.78 -3.73 9.32
CA PRO A 138 20.27 -2.76 10.28
C PRO A 138 19.22 -1.85 9.64
N ALA A 139 18.10 -1.68 10.33
CA ALA A 139 17.05 -0.73 9.93
C ALA A 139 16.29 -0.27 11.17
N ASP A 140 15.82 0.97 11.15
CA ASP A 140 14.96 1.55 12.19
C ASP A 140 13.49 1.19 11.94
N LEU A 141 13.12 0.98 10.65
CA LEU A 141 11.79 0.53 10.23
C LEU A 141 11.90 -0.45 9.06
N ARG A 142 11.29 -1.62 9.19
CA ARG A 142 11.20 -2.66 8.14
C ARG A 142 9.79 -2.72 7.59
N ILE A 143 9.65 -2.44 6.29
CA ILE A 143 8.36 -2.40 5.60
C ILE A 143 8.31 -3.52 4.55
N PHE A 144 7.31 -4.38 4.64
CA PHE A 144 6.99 -5.35 3.61
C PHE A 144 5.82 -4.88 2.75
N VAL A 145 5.96 -4.97 1.45
CA VAL A 145 4.98 -4.45 0.48
C VAL A 145 4.52 -5.57 -0.45
N LEU A 146 3.21 -5.72 -0.57
CA LEU A 146 2.57 -6.61 -1.52
C LEU A 146 1.23 -6.03 -1.96
N HIS A 147 0.61 -6.60 -3.01
CA HIS A 147 -0.72 -6.17 -3.43
C HIS A 147 -1.84 -6.79 -2.60
N HIS A 148 -1.88 -8.13 -2.51
CA HIS A 148 -2.91 -8.86 -1.80
C HIS A 148 -2.83 -8.72 -0.28
N HIS A 149 -3.89 -9.10 0.41
CA HIS A 149 -3.92 -9.06 1.87
C HIS A 149 -3.19 -10.24 2.51
N LEU A 150 -2.57 -10.02 3.68
CA LEU A 150 -2.14 -11.09 4.59
C LEU A 150 -3.23 -11.47 5.60
N LEU A 151 -4.10 -10.52 5.94
CA LEU A 151 -5.19 -10.69 6.90
C LEU A 151 -6.52 -10.30 6.26
N PRO A 152 -7.63 -10.99 6.59
CA PRO A 152 -8.93 -10.64 6.04
C PRO A 152 -9.37 -9.26 6.52
N VAL A 153 -9.87 -8.43 5.62
CA VAL A 153 -10.45 -7.13 5.96
C VAL A 153 -11.95 -7.29 6.22
N PRO A 154 -12.47 -6.85 7.38
CA PRO A 154 -13.89 -6.94 7.68
C PRO A 154 -14.76 -6.28 6.60
N GLY A 155 -15.88 -6.93 6.25
CA GLY A 155 -16.82 -6.42 5.24
C GLY A 155 -16.42 -6.65 3.79
N THR A 156 -15.24 -7.21 3.49
CA THR A 156 -14.82 -7.47 2.11
C THR A 156 -15.31 -8.81 1.53
N GLY A 157 -16.05 -9.60 2.33
CA GLY A 157 -16.54 -10.90 1.92
C GLY A 157 -15.51 -12.03 2.08
N ARG A 158 -15.69 -13.11 1.34
CA ARG A 158 -14.97 -14.36 1.57
C ARG A 158 -13.46 -14.27 1.40
N GLU A 159 -12.77 -15.22 2.01
CA GLU A 159 -11.32 -15.44 2.23
C GLU A 159 -10.41 -15.46 0.99
N ARG A 160 -10.97 -15.38 -0.24
CA ARG A 160 -10.21 -15.41 -1.51
C ARG A 160 -9.31 -14.20 -1.78
N ASN A 161 -9.18 -13.32 -0.82
CA ASN A 161 -8.48 -12.04 -0.95
C ASN A 161 -7.16 -12.02 -0.20
N VAL A 162 -6.97 -13.02 0.62
CA VAL A 162 -5.75 -13.26 1.39
C VAL A 162 -4.87 -14.18 0.56
N VAL A 163 -3.56 -13.94 0.56
CA VAL A 163 -2.62 -14.84 -0.12
C VAL A 163 -2.75 -16.26 0.40
N TYR A 164 -2.56 -17.23 -0.47
CA TYR A 164 -2.75 -18.65 -0.16
C TYR A 164 -1.90 -19.14 1.01
N ASP A 165 -0.70 -18.60 1.12
CA ASP A 165 0.33 -18.95 2.08
C ASP A 165 0.46 -17.90 3.20
N ALA A 166 -0.63 -17.18 3.52
CA ALA A 166 -0.63 -16.08 4.48
C ALA A 166 -0.05 -16.46 5.86
N GLY A 167 -0.36 -17.64 6.37
CA GLY A 167 0.17 -18.11 7.66
C GLY A 167 1.70 -18.25 7.64
N ASP A 168 2.21 -18.95 6.62
CA ASP A 168 3.66 -19.14 6.44
C ASP A 168 4.37 -17.80 6.18
N ALA A 169 3.72 -16.91 5.42
CA ALA A 169 4.23 -15.56 5.13
C ALA A 169 4.32 -14.70 6.39
N ILE A 170 3.27 -14.67 7.21
CA ILE A 170 3.27 -13.93 8.48
C ILE A 170 4.38 -14.42 9.40
N GLU A 171 4.54 -15.73 9.55
CA GLU A 171 5.62 -16.32 10.35
C GLU A 171 7.01 -15.93 9.81
N CYS A 172 7.20 -15.92 8.49
CA CYS A 172 8.43 -15.46 7.83
C CYS A 172 8.70 -13.99 8.16
N LEU A 173 7.70 -13.11 8.02
CA LEU A 173 7.85 -11.68 8.27
C LEU A 173 8.13 -11.37 9.75
N GLN A 174 7.51 -12.08 10.68
CA GLN A 174 7.81 -11.95 12.11
C GLN A 174 9.25 -12.37 12.43
N ARG A 175 9.73 -13.51 11.88
CA ARG A 175 11.14 -13.92 12.04
C ARG A 175 12.12 -12.92 11.43
N ALA A 176 11.73 -12.26 10.33
CA ALA A 176 12.54 -11.22 9.68
C ALA A 176 12.50 -9.88 10.43
N GLY A 177 11.69 -9.77 11.49
CA GLY A 177 11.52 -8.54 12.27
C GLY A 177 10.87 -7.41 11.48
N VAL A 178 9.89 -7.74 10.61
CA VAL A 178 9.13 -6.75 9.87
C VAL A 178 8.18 -6.01 10.81
N ASP A 179 8.22 -4.68 10.78
CA ASP A 179 7.37 -3.83 11.60
C ASP A 179 6.02 -3.54 10.93
N LEU A 180 6.04 -3.26 9.61
CA LEU A 180 4.88 -2.77 8.89
C LEU A 180 4.69 -3.50 7.55
N VAL A 181 3.45 -3.92 7.29
CA VAL A 181 3.02 -4.46 5.98
C VAL A 181 2.06 -3.49 5.31
N LEU A 182 2.31 -3.18 4.04
CA LEU A 182 1.46 -2.32 3.22
C LEU A 182 0.84 -3.11 2.07
N SER A 183 -0.48 -2.94 1.86
CA SER A 183 -1.19 -3.60 0.75
C SER A 183 -2.42 -2.81 0.27
N GLY A 184 -3.02 -3.24 -0.85
CA GLY A 184 -4.19 -2.65 -1.48
C GLY A 184 -5.33 -3.66 -1.71
N HIS A 185 -5.72 -3.89 -2.99
CA HIS A 185 -6.54 -4.96 -3.54
C HIS A 185 -8.06 -4.82 -3.37
N LYS A 186 -8.58 -4.61 -2.17
CA LYS A 186 -10.05 -4.67 -1.95
C LYS A 186 -10.74 -3.32 -1.88
N HIS A 187 -10.01 -2.25 -2.06
CA HIS A 187 -10.50 -0.87 -1.97
C HIS A 187 -11.14 -0.54 -0.62
N VAL A 188 -10.88 -1.37 0.40
CA VAL A 188 -11.34 -1.14 1.78
C VAL A 188 -10.13 -0.91 2.66
N PRO A 189 -9.88 0.33 3.05
CA PRO A 189 -8.76 0.65 3.91
C PRO A 189 -8.99 0.09 5.32
N TYR A 190 -7.96 -0.56 5.87
CA TYR A 190 -8.02 -1.15 7.20
C TYR A 190 -6.64 -1.19 7.86
N ALA A 191 -6.62 -1.31 9.18
CA ALA A 191 -5.37 -1.49 9.93
C ALA A 191 -5.54 -2.61 10.99
N TRP A 192 -4.55 -3.50 11.03
CA TRP A 192 -4.41 -4.58 11.98
C TRP A 192 -3.16 -4.41 12.81
N LYS A 193 -3.19 -4.90 14.05
CA LYS A 193 -2.03 -5.27 14.83
C LYS A 193 -2.09 -6.77 15.10
N LEU A 194 -1.03 -7.49 14.74
CA LEU A 194 -0.85 -8.91 15.02
C LEU A 194 0.48 -9.08 15.73
N GLU A 195 0.44 -9.21 17.06
CA GLU A 195 1.63 -9.21 17.92
C GLU A 195 2.49 -7.95 17.73
N ASP A 196 3.67 -8.07 17.16
CA ASP A 196 4.62 -7.00 16.82
C ASP A 196 4.49 -6.50 15.38
N LEU A 197 3.68 -7.15 14.55
CA LEU A 197 3.47 -6.80 13.15
C LEU A 197 2.25 -5.88 12.97
N PHE A 198 2.45 -4.74 12.31
CA PHE A 198 1.37 -3.84 11.90
C PHE A 198 1.06 -4.04 10.42
N VAL A 199 -0.22 -4.15 10.07
CA VAL A 199 -0.68 -4.35 8.70
C VAL A 199 -1.63 -3.22 8.33
N VAL A 200 -1.32 -2.48 7.27
CA VAL A 200 -2.12 -1.35 6.80
C VAL A 200 -2.50 -1.56 5.35
N ASN A 201 -3.81 -1.70 5.14
CA ASN A 201 -4.39 -1.74 3.80
C ASN A 201 -4.86 -0.33 3.42
N THR A 202 -4.59 0.09 2.18
CA THR A 202 -5.17 1.32 1.65
C THR A 202 -6.39 1.02 0.77
N GLY A 203 -7.18 2.06 0.47
CA GLY A 203 -8.23 1.99 -0.54
C GLY A 203 -7.69 2.29 -1.94
N THR A 204 -8.59 2.42 -2.90
CA THR A 204 -8.24 2.93 -4.22
C THR A 204 -8.02 4.44 -4.16
N VAL A 205 -7.00 4.93 -4.85
CA VAL A 205 -6.71 6.37 -4.91
C VAL A 205 -7.57 7.10 -5.96
N SER A 206 -7.97 6.40 -7.02
CA SER A 206 -8.58 7.02 -8.21
C SER A 206 -9.75 6.28 -8.82
N SER A 207 -10.24 5.19 -8.22
CA SER A 207 -11.37 4.44 -8.78
C SER A 207 -12.65 4.62 -7.96
N LEU A 208 -13.79 4.75 -8.63
CA LEU A 208 -15.12 4.71 -8.01
C LEU A 208 -15.68 3.29 -7.87
N ARG A 209 -14.91 2.25 -8.17
CA ARG A 209 -15.26 0.87 -7.87
C ARG A 209 -15.05 0.61 -6.37
N LEU A 210 -15.95 1.16 -5.56
CA LEU A 210 -15.86 1.15 -4.11
C LEU A 210 -16.63 -0.02 -3.50
N ARG A 211 -16.30 -0.36 -2.25
CA ARG A 211 -17.00 -1.36 -1.45
C ARG A 211 -17.53 -0.72 -0.17
N GLY A 212 -18.79 -1.01 0.15
CA GLY A 212 -19.45 -0.42 1.32
C GLY A 212 -19.49 1.10 1.22
N ASN A 213 -19.29 1.78 2.35
CA ASN A 213 -19.27 3.23 2.47
C ASN A 213 -17.86 3.84 2.40
N THR A 214 -16.91 3.14 1.75
CA THR A 214 -15.55 3.66 1.58
C THR A 214 -15.51 4.79 0.55
N ARG A 215 -14.50 5.64 0.66
CA ARG A 215 -14.20 6.70 -0.31
C ARG A 215 -12.82 6.43 -0.93
N PRO A 216 -12.53 6.95 -2.13
CA PRO A 216 -11.17 6.95 -2.66
C PRO A 216 -10.22 7.59 -1.65
N CYS A 217 -9.10 6.92 -1.37
CA CYS A 217 -8.16 7.38 -0.37
C CYS A 217 -6.77 6.81 -0.60
N TYR A 218 -5.80 7.41 0.05
CA TYR A 218 -4.42 6.95 0.16
C TYR A 218 -3.94 7.17 1.60
N ASN A 219 -2.81 6.56 1.98
CA ASN A 219 -2.26 6.76 3.30
C ASN A 219 -1.00 7.63 3.24
N VAL A 220 -0.76 8.39 4.30
CA VAL A 220 0.51 9.06 4.60
C VAL A 220 1.04 8.48 5.89
N ILE A 221 2.29 8.03 5.87
CA ILE A 221 2.98 7.43 7.01
C ILE A 221 4.09 8.37 7.39
N GLU A 222 4.07 8.84 8.63
CA GLU A 222 5.06 9.74 9.21
C GLU A 222 5.87 8.96 10.24
N VAL A 223 7.19 8.96 10.09
CA VAL A 223 8.13 8.25 10.96
C VAL A 223 9.03 9.27 11.65
N THR A 224 9.03 9.27 12.98
CA THR A 224 9.88 10.12 13.80
C THR A 224 10.57 9.25 14.86
N GLY A 225 11.84 8.92 14.64
CA GLY A 225 12.53 7.91 15.44
C GLY A 225 11.79 6.57 15.38
N ALA A 226 11.47 6.00 16.54
CA ALA A 226 10.69 4.76 16.64
C ALA A 226 9.17 4.96 16.56
N HIS A 227 8.70 6.19 16.41
CA HIS A 227 7.27 6.51 16.39
C HIS A 227 6.75 6.58 14.96
N VAL A 228 5.64 5.91 14.70
CA VAL A 228 4.99 5.84 13.39
C VAL A 228 3.53 6.27 13.50
N ASP A 229 3.18 7.30 12.75
CA ASP A 229 1.80 7.77 12.58
C ASP A 229 1.30 7.43 11.19
N VAL A 230 0.10 6.86 11.08
CA VAL A 230 -0.53 6.57 9.79
C VAL A 230 -1.81 7.39 9.66
N TRP A 231 -1.81 8.22 8.63
CA TRP A 231 -2.94 9.06 8.25
C TRP A 231 -3.60 8.50 7.00
N ARG A 232 -4.92 8.56 6.93
CA ARG A 232 -5.70 8.35 5.71
C ARG A 232 -6.11 9.67 5.14
N LYS A 233 -5.75 9.91 3.89
CA LYS A 233 -6.14 11.12 3.14
C LYS A 233 -7.18 10.79 2.09
N TYR A 234 -8.14 11.67 1.95
CA TYR A 234 -9.22 11.58 0.99
C TYR A 234 -9.08 12.73 0.00
N PRO A 235 -8.75 12.47 -1.29
CA PRO A 235 -8.66 13.54 -2.29
C PRO A 235 -9.89 14.46 -2.23
N PHE A 236 -9.68 15.77 -2.14
CA PHE A 236 -10.68 16.82 -1.93
C PHE A 236 -11.35 16.89 -0.54
N HIS A 237 -11.13 15.96 0.40
CA HIS A 237 -11.93 15.85 1.63
C HIS A 237 -11.15 15.90 2.95
N GLY A 238 -9.84 16.08 2.92
CA GLY A 238 -9.04 16.12 4.16
C GLY A 238 -8.47 14.77 4.58
N GLN A 239 -8.20 14.60 5.88
CA GLN A 239 -7.49 13.43 6.40
C GLN A 239 -7.95 13.06 7.81
N GLU A 240 -7.68 11.80 8.21
CA GLU A 240 -7.86 11.30 9.57
C GLU A 240 -6.66 10.45 9.99
N LYS A 241 -6.27 10.51 11.26
CA LYS A 241 -5.29 9.58 11.83
C LYS A 241 -5.99 8.23 12.03
N ILE A 242 -5.38 7.13 11.59
CA ILE A 242 -5.96 5.79 11.69
C ILE A 242 -5.27 4.92 12.72
N ILE A 243 -3.95 4.97 12.80
CA ILE A 243 -3.16 4.31 13.84
C ILE A 243 -1.94 5.15 14.18
N GLN A 244 -1.42 4.93 15.38
CA GLN A 244 -0.05 5.28 15.76
C GLN A 244 0.57 4.10 16.51
N PHE A 245 1.87 3.91 16.36
CA PHE A 245 2.59 2.85 17.07
C PHE A 245 4.07 3.21 17.24
N SER A 246 4.72 2.46 18.12
CA SER A 246 6.17 2.54 18.32
C SER A 246 6.80 1.19 17.99
N THR A 247 7.85 1.19 17.18
CA THR A 247 8.61 -0.01 16.82
C THR A 247 9.44 -0.55 17.99
N GLU A 248 9.81 0.30 18.95
CA GLU A 248 10.58 -0.10 20.14
C GLU A 248 9.70 -0.67 21.26
N THR A 249 8.61 0.05 21.60
CA THR A 249 7.78 -0.29 22.76
C THR A 249 6.57 -1.13 22.40
N LEU A 250 6.25 -1.26 21.11
CA LEU A 250 5.05 -1.89 20.58
C LEU A 250 3.74 -1.26 21.12
N ALA A 251 3.85 -0.05 21.68
CA ALA A 251 2.68 0.74 22.05
C ALA A 251 1.87 1.04 20.78
N PHE A 252 0.56 0.91 20.89
CA PHE A 252 -0.34 1.02 19.75
C PHE A 252 -1.63 1.72 20.12
N GLU A 253 -2.08 2.62 19.27
CA GLU A 253 -3.38 3.25 19.37
C GLU A 253 -4.06 3.22 17.99
N LYS A 254 -5.31 2.79 17.97
CA LYS A 254 -6.16 2.78 16.77
C LYS A 254 -7.27 3.80 16.92
N TYR A 255 -7.35 4.71 15.96
CA TYR A 255 -8.38 5.72 15.91
C TYR A 255 -9.56 5.19 15.10
N THR A 256 -10.74 5.19 15.67
CA THR A 256 -11.97 4.82 14.96
C THR A 256 -12.54 6.09 14.35
N ALA A 257 -12.71 6.13 13.03
CA ALA A 257 -13.43 7.23 12.41
C ALA A 257 -14.78 7.41 13.09
N ARG A 258 -15.04 8.58 13.69
CA ARG A 258 -16.39 8.98 14.05
C ARG A 258 -17.11 9.24 12.74
N ILE A 259 -18.01 8.34 12.35
CA ILE A 259 -19.02 8.64 11.35
C ILE A 259 -19.93 9.68 12.01
N GLU A 260 -19.67 10.96 11.77
CA GLU A 260 -20.64 12.01 12.05
C GLU A 260 -21.81 11.76 11.09
N SER A 261 -22.84 11.13 11.61
CA SER A 261 -24.14 11.11 10.96
C SER A 261 -24.65 12.56 10.96
N GLU A 262 -24.49 13.26 9.86
CA GLU A 262 -25.27 14.45 9.59
C GLU A 262 -26.75 14.03 9.51
N VAL A 263 -27.39 14.02 10.67
CA VAL A 263 -28.84 14.04 10.76
C VAL A 263 -29.22 15.47 10.39
N THR A 264 -29.44 15.71 9.10
CA THR A 264 -30.16 16.89 8.64
C THR A 264 -31.58 16.80 9.18
N SER A 265 -31.83 17.46 10.32
CA SER A 265 -33.16 17.79 10.78
C SER A 265 -33.75 18.81 9.79
N HIS A 266 -34.53 18.32 8.86
CA HIS A 266 -35.47 19.17 8.14
C HIS A 266 -36.71 19.31 9.04
N SER A 267 -36.81 20.42 9.71
CA SER A 267 -38.07 20.98 10.25
C SER A 267 -38.65 21.99 9.29
#